data_7a1b4bd2a3f6f1d866750865b8db4cf3
#
_entry.id   7a1b4bd2a3f6f1d866750865b8db4cf3
#
_cell.length_a   1.000
_cell.length_b   1.000
_cell.length_c   1.000
_cell.angle_alpha   90.00
_cell.angle_beta   90.00
_cell.angle_gamma   90.00
#
_symmetry.space_group_name_H-M   'P 1'
#
loop_
_entity.id
_entity.type
_entity.pdbx_description
1 polymer ?
#
loop_
_entity_poly.entity_id
_entity_poly.type
_entity_poly.pdbx_seq_one_letter_code
_entity_poly.pdbx_strand_id
1 'polypeptide(L)'
;MKIKKPMLNSEPKQASLGFCLWNIGEKASLFSEQSDFLRAAFDVGFRIFDAAESYGKGGAEEVAGEVFRSLRDEVRLGSKVSPSSIDPDDVYGSVVRACEESLRRLQTDYMDMYTLHSPENSEDWAEILDAFLDLKEDGKIKNFGVSYFDAEDLSEWLTLDGAEQTAVCESYFTLANRTDECDLLPLCRSKGIYLISYPRLAMYQTSFQDSVLKRIAADRGVTPAQIALAWQLSFKGTGAFVIPFSRAQTQAFFDSRRIELKPDELQALNARFSRPCKKRISRGERRASV
;
A
#
# COMPACT_ATOMS: atom_id res chain seq x y z
N MET A 1 3.07 -27.27 6.04
CA MET A 1 4.24 -26.46 5.67
C MET A 1 4.00 -25.05 6.17
N LYS A 2 4.85 -24.47 7.03
CA LYS A 2 4.63 -23.09 7.54
C LYS A 2 4.94 -22.10 6.43
N ILE A 3 3.91 -21.46 5.89
CA ILE A 3 4.03 -20.40 4.89
C ILE A 3 4.86 -19.26 5.51
N LYS A 4 6.06 -19.02 5.00
CA LYS A 4 6.89 -17.87 5.37
C LYS A 4 6.18 -16.62 4.87
N LYS A 5 5.68 -15.79 5.78
CA LYS A 5 5.03 -14.51 5.49
C LYS A 5 6.02 -13.52 4.86
N PRO A 6 5.63 -12.87 3.80
CA PRO A 6 6.54 -12.53 2.74
C PRO A 6 7.02 -11.11 2.66
N MET A 7 6.31 -10.08 2.78
CA MET A 7 6.76 -8.74 2.36
C MET A 7 7.16 -7.82 3.50
N LEU A 8 6.69 -8.14 4.67
CA LEU A 8 6.78 -7.28 5.84
C LEU A 8 7.73 -7.92 6.83
N ASN A 9 8.68 -7.16 7.32
CA ASN A 9 9.79 -7.61 8.18
C ASN A 9 9.46 -8.81 9.06
N SER A 10 10.40 -9.76 9.12
CA SER A 10 10.37 -10.94 9.99
C SER A 10 10.31 -10.62 11.50
N GLU A 11 10.28 -9.36 11.88
CA GLU A 11 10.12 -8.92 13.25
C GLU A 11 8.66 -8.50 13.53
N PRO A 12 7.93 -9.26 14.36
CA PRO A 12 6.50 -9.02 14.62
C PRO A 12 6.20 -7.77 15.46
N LYS A 13 7.17 -6.92 15.75
CA LYS A 13 7.04 -5.80 16.69
C LYS A 13 6.88 -4.41 16.05
N GLN A 14 7.18 -4.23 14.76
CA GLN A 14 6.99 -2.94 14.10
C GLN A 14 6.16 -3.09 12.83
N ALA A 15 5.17 -2.21 12.66
CA ALA A 15 4.44 -2.08 11.42
C ALA A 15 5.37 -1.66 10.29
N SER A 16 5.16 -2.20 9.09
CA SER A 16 6.02 -1.91 7.93
C SER A 16 5.68 -0.55 7.35
N LEU A 17 6.72 0.18 6.97
CA LEU A 17 6.60 1.46 6.28
C LEU A 17 7.22 1.36 4.90
N GLY A 18 6.43 1.66 3.87
CA GLY A 18 6.86 1.68 2.48
C GLY A 18 6.71 3.06 1.84
N PHE A 19 7.38 3.25 0.73
CA PHE A 19 7.36 4.43 -0.10
C PHE A 19 6.49 4.17 -1.34
N CYS A 20 5.40 4.93 -1.52
CA CYS A 20 4.56 4.84 -2.71
C CYS A 20 5.04 5.82 -3.78
N LEU A 21 5.10 5.34 -5.02
CA LEU A 21 5.61 6.08 -6.18
C LEU A 21 4.54 6.82 -6.97
N TRP A 22 3.37 7.07 -6.41
CA TRP A 22 2.23 7.63 -7.12
C TRP A 22 2.52 8.92 -7.91
N ASN A 23 3.44 9.78 -7.46
CA ASN A 23 3.80 11.03 -8.17
C ASN A 23 5.13 10.94 -8.93
N ILE A 24 5.63 9.73 -9.15
CA ILE A 24 6.91 9.49 -9.83
C ILE A 24 6.63 9.10 -11.29
N GLY A 25 7.50 9.52 -12.20
CA GLY A 25 7.46 9.08 -13.60
C GLY A 25 6.46 9.79 -14.51
N GLU A 26 5.71 10.80 -14.02
CA GLU A 26 4.71 11.51 -14.85
C GLU A 26 5.33 12.35 -15.96
N LYS A 27 6.56 12.81 -15.78
CA LYS A 27 7.26 13.68 -16.73
C LYS A 27 8.68 13.17 -16.95
N ALA A 28 9.00 12.82 -18.18
CA ALA A 28 10.34 12.35 -18.56
C ALA A 28 11.44 13.38 -18.24
N SER A 29 11.14 14.67 -18.27
CA SER A 29 12.08 15.74 -17.90
C SER A 29 12.51 15.72 -16.43
N LEU A 30 11.77 15.04 -15.55
CA LEU A 30 12.06 14.92 -14.12
C LEU A 30 12.71 13.56 -13.76
N PHE A 31 12.97 12.69 -14.73
CA PHE A 31 13.45 11.33 -14.49
C PHE A 31 14.71 11.28 -13.60
N SER A 32 15.72 12.07 -13.92
CA SER A 32 16.97 12.13 -13.14
C SER A 32 16.75 12.63 -11.71
N GLU A 33 15.97 13.72 -11.55
CA GLU A 33 15.65 14.27 -10.22
C GLU A 33 14.87 13.27 -9.36
N GLN A 34 13.91 12.56 -9.97
CA GLN A 34 13.11 11.57 -9.29
C GLN A 34 13.91 10.30 -8.96
N SER A 35 14.86 9.92 -9.80
CA SER A 35 15.82 8.84 -9.50
C SER A 35 16.69 9.19 -8.30
N ASP A 36 17.22 10.43 -8.24
CA ASP A 36 17.99 10.91 -7.07
C ASP A 36 17.13 11.00 -5.81
N PHE A 37 15.86 11.32 -5.95
CA PHE A 37 14.91 11.35 -4.85
C PHE A 37 14.63 9.95 -4.28
N LEU A 38 14.41 8.96 -5.15
CA LEU A 38 14.22 7.57 -4.73
C LEU A 38 15.49 6.97 -4.11
N ARG A 39 16.66 7.28 -4.64
CA ARG A 39 17.93 6.87 -4.05
C ARG A 39 18.10 7.47 -2.66
N ALA A 40 17.76 8.74 -2.47
CA ALA A 40 17.79 9.36 -1.14
C ALA A 40 16.79 8.72 -0.17
N ALA A 41 15.63 8.24 -0.62
CA ALA A 41 14.70 7.49 0.21
C ALA A 41 15.29 6.14 0.65
N PHE A 42 16.00 5.45 -0.25
CA PHE A 42 16.75 4.24 0.09
C PHE A 42 17.85 4.52 1.13
N ASP A 43 18.61 5.59 0.96
CA ASP A 43 19.70 5.99 1.88
C ASP A 43 19.17 6.33 3.29
N VAL A 44 17.98 6.94 3.38
CA VAL A 44 17.25 7.18 4.65
C VAL A 44 16.89 5.86 5.33
N GLY A 45 16.69 4.78 4.57
CA GLY A 45 16.41 3.44 5.07
C GLY A 45 15.10 2.82 4.61
N PHE A 46 14.37 3.45 3.70
CA PHE A 46 13.24 2.77 3.05
C PHE A 46 13.74 1.55 2.28
N ARG A 47 12.99 0.45 2.37
CA ARG A 47 13.31 -0.82 1.69
C ARG A 47 12.10 -1.42 0.96
N ILE A 48 10.93 -0.81 1.10
CA ILE A 48 9.69 -1.21 0.44
C ILE A 48 9.27 -0.06 -0.46
N PHE A 49 9.13 -0.33 -1.74
CA PHE A 49 8.75 0.64 -2.76
C PHE A 49 7.56 0.08 -3.55
N ASP A 50 6.50 0.86 -3.63
CA ASP A 50 5.23 0.46 -4.21
C ASP A 50 4.92 1.32 -5.43
N ALA A 51 4.91 0.69 -6.60
CA ALA A 51 4.55 1.27 -7.88
C ALA A 51 3.16 0.82 -8.33
N ALA A 52 2.79 1.24 -9.52
CA ALA A 52 1.70 0.69 -10.32
C ALA A 52 1.95 1.04 -11.80
N GLU A 53 1.49 0.19 -12.71
CA GLU A 53 1.58 0.47 -14.15
C GLU A 53 0.85 1.76 -14.55
N SER A 54 -0.19 2.15 -13.81
CA SER A 54 -0.92 3.39 -14.02
C SER A 54 -0.17 4.65 -13.57
N TYR A 55 0.83 4.54 -12.66
CA TYR A 55 1.57 5.70 -12.16
C TYR A 55 2.53 6.23 -13.24
N GLY A 56 2.23 7.41 -13.74
CA GLY A 56 2.98 8.01 -14.84
C GLY A 56 2.96 7.15 -16.12
N LYS A 57 1.93 6.29 -16.31
CA LYS A 57 1.82 5.34 -17.43
C LYS A 57 3.05 4.42 -17.53
N GLY A 58 3.46 3.86 -16.41
CA GLY A 58 4.63 2.99 -16.27
C GLY A 58 5.92 3.74 -15.92
N GLY A 59 5.93 5.08 -15.99
CA GLY A 59 7.12 5.87 -15.69
C GLY A 59 7.61 5.70 -14.24
N ALA A 60 6.72 5.45 -13.28
CA ALA A 60 7.10 5.15 -11.90
C ALA A 60 7.92 3.86 -11.79
N GLU A 61 7.52 2.84 -12.55
CA GLU A 61 8.24 1.56 -12.62
C GLU A 61 9.60 1.73 -13.33
N GLU A 62 9.67 2.54 -14.40
CA GLU A 62 10.92 2.82 -15.09
C GLU A 62 11.94 3.53 -14.19
N VAL A 63 11.50 4.55 -13.43
CA VAL A 63 12.35 5.24 -12.45
C VAL A 63 12.81 4.27 -11.35
N ALA A 64 11.91 3.43 -10.83
CA ALA A 64 12.27 2.42 -9.83
C ALA A 64 13.25 1.39 -10.39
N GLY A 65 13.05 0.92 -11.62
CA GLY A 65 13.94 0.01 -12.31
C GLY A 65 15.36 0.57 -12.45
N GLU A 66 15.49 1.80 -12.93
CA GLU A 66 16.80 2.48 -13.05
C GLU A 66 17.53 2.60 -11.70
N VAL A 67 16.79 2.92 -10.64
CA VAL A 67 17.39 3.12 -9.30
C VAL A 67 17.77 1.79 -8.66
N PHE A 68 16.89 0.78 -8.76
CA PHE A 68 16.98 -0.42 -7.92
C PHE A 68 17.53 -1.67 -8.62
N ARG A 69 17.76 -1.67 -9.94
CA ARG A 69 18.33 -2.85 -10.64
C ARG A 69 19.62 -3.37 -10.00
N SER A 70 20.50 -2.46 -9.54
CA SER A 70 21.77 -2.83 -8.87
C SER A 70 21.62 -3.08 -7.36
N LEU A 71 20.45 -2.79 -6.79
CA LEU A 71 20.11 -2.92 -5.36
C LEU A 71 18.94 -3.88 -5.15
N ARG A 72 18.63 -4.71 -6.17
CA ARG A 72 17.40 -5.49 -6.22
C ARG A 72 17.20 -6.38 -4.98
N ASP A 73 18.25 -6.97 -4.47
CA ASP A 73 18.20 -7.85 -3.29
C ASP A 73 18.05 -7.09 -1.98
N GLU A 74 18.29 -5.78 -1.98
CA GLU A 74 18.18 -4.92 -0.80
C GLU A 74 16.80 -4.27 -0.66
N VAL A 75 15.96 -4.35 -1.70
CA VAL A 75 14.64 -3.73 -1.72
C VAL A 75 13.53 -4.74 -1.97
N ARG A 76 12.32 -4.33 -1.59
CA ARG A 76 11.09 -5.00 -1.93
C ARG A 76 10.33 -4.11 -2.90
N LEU A 77 10.11 -4.61 -4.10
CA LEU A 77 9.38 -3.90 -5.14
C LEU A 77 7.99 -4.50 -5.31
N GLY A 78 6.98 -3.63 -5.29
CA GLY A 78 5.62 -3.97 -5.63
C GLY A 78 5.13 -3.18 -6.84
N SER A 79 4.20 -3.77 -7.59
CA SER A 79 3.41 -3.08 -8.59
C SER A 79 1.97 -3.61 -8.62
N LYS A 80 1.13 -3.03 -9.48
CA LYS A 80 -0.30 -3.30 -9.53
C LYS A 80 -0.78 -3.41 -10.97
N VAL A 81 -1.67 -4.40 -11.21
CA VAL A 81 -2.46 -4.45 -12.44
C VAL A 81 -3.69 -3.56 -12.30
N SER A 82 -3.89 -2.67 -13.25
CA SER A 82 -5.07 -1.81 -13.32
C SER A 82 -6.23 -2.56 -14.00
N PRO A 83 -7.47 -2.48 -13.50
CA PRO A 83 -8.62 -3.04 -14.21
C PRO A 83 -8.75 -2.54 -15.65
N SER A 84 -8.31 -1.31 -15.93
CA SER A 84 -8.31 -0.75 -17.29
C SER A 84 -7.33 -1.43 -18.25
N SER A 85 -6.39 -2.21 -17.76
CA SER A 85 -5.43 -2.98 -18.57
C SER A 85 -5.89 -4.42 -18.81
N ILE A 86 -7.04 -4.80 -18.24
CA ILE A 86 -7.61 -6.15 -18.36
C ILE A 86 -8.63 -6.14 -19.50
N ASP A 87 -8.37 -6.98 -20.50
CA ASP A 87 -9.30 -7.25 -21.59
C ASP A 87 -10.34 -8.28 -21.10
N PRO A 88 -11.64 -7.97 -21.10
CA PRO A 88 -12.66 -8.90 -20.64
C PRO A 88 -12.77 -10.17 -21.50
N ASP A 89 -12.27 -10.16 -22.74
CA ASP A 89 -12.23 -11.33 -23.61
C ASP A 89 -10.99 -12.21 -23.38
N ASP A 90 -9.99 -11.72 -22.57
CA ASP A 90 -8.74 -12.43 -22.23
C ASP A 90 -8.19 -11.94 -20.90
N VAL A 91 -8.96 -12.14 -19.83
CA VAL A 91 -8.64 -11.66 -18.47
C VAL A 91 -7.30 -12.21 -17.98
N TYR A 92 -7.15 -13.53 -17.96
CA TYR A 92 -5.93 -14.20 -17.53
C TYR A 92 -4.70 -13.72 -18.33
N GLY A 93 -4.75 -13.75 -19.65
CA GLY A 93 -3.64 -13.33 -20.51
C GLY A 93 -3.28 -11.87 -20.35
N SER A 94 -4.26 -10.99 -20.10
CA SER A 94 -4.03 -9.58 -19.84
C SER A 94 -3.27 -9.34 -18.53
N VAL A 95 -3.60 -10.05 -17.45
CA VAL A 95 -2.90 -9.96 -16.17
C VAL A 95 -1.44 -10.44 -16.31
N VAL A 96 -1.22 -11.54 -17.02
CA VAL A 96 0.13 -12.06 -17.26
C VAL A 96 0.97 -11.06 -18.07
N ARG A 97 0.43 -10.52 -19.17
CA ARG A 97 1.13 -9.50 -19.99
C ARG A 97 1.42 -8.23 -19.19
N ALA A 98 0.46 -7.73 -18.42
CA ALA A 98 0.65 -6.55 -17.56
C ALA A 98 1.80 -6.77 -16.54
N CYS A 99 1.86 -7.96 -15.93
CA CYS A 99 2.94 -8.33 -15.02
C CYS A 99 4.30 -8.33 -15.73
N GLU A 100 4.41 -8.97 -16.90
CA GLU A 100 5.65 -9.05 -17.69
C GLU A 100 6.12 -7.66 -18.14
N GLU A 101 5.21 -6.79 -18.57
CA GLU A 101 5.50 -5.39 -18.90
C GLU A 101 5.98 -4.60 -17.68
N SER A 102 5.38 -4.81 -16.50
CA SER A 102 5.83 -4.21 -15.24
C SER A 102 7.23 -4.69 -14.87
N LEU A 103 7.53 -5.98 -14.98
CA LEU A 103 8.88 -6.55 -14.76
C LEU A 103 9.91 -5.94 -15.70
N ARG A 104 9.56 -5.78 -16.98
CA ARG A 104 10.43 -5.15 -17.98
C ARG A 104 10.76 -3.70 -17.61
N ARG A 105 9.75 -2.89 -17.21
CA ARG A 105 9.95 -1.50 -16.78
C ARG A 105 10.74 -1.40 -15.48
N LEU A 106 10.47 -2.30 -14.52
CA LEU A 106 11.21 -2.42 -13.25
C LEU A 106 12.62 -3.00 -13.41
N GLN A 107 13.00 -3.49 -14.60
CA GLN A 107 14.31 -4.09 -14.90
C GLN A 107 14.68 -5.22 -13.93
N THR A 108 13.74 -6.12 -13.65
CA THR A 108 13.90 -7.23 -12.72
C THR A 108 13.11 -8.46 -13.18
N ASP A 109 13.56 -9.65 -12.77
CA ASP A 109 12.90 -10.92 -13.11
C ASP A 109 11.74 -11.25 -12.16
N TYR A 110 11.60 -10.54 -11.05
CA TYR A 110 10.53 -10.78 -10.08
C TYR A 110 10.10 -9.53 -9.32
N MET A 111 8.83 -9.52 -8.91
CA MET A 111 8.29 -8.56 -7.92
C MET A 111 8.07 -9.26 -6.57
N ASP A 112 8.25 -8.51 -5.48
CA ASP A 112 7.95 -9.03 -4.14
C ASP A 112 6.45 -9.04 -3.86
N MET A 113 5.69 -8.13 -4.49
CA MET A 113 4.24 -8.02 -4.40
C MET A 113 3.65 -7.58 -5.73
N TYR A 114 2.55 -8.22 -6.13
CA TYR A 114 1.72 -7.79 -7.26
C TYR A 114 0.26 -7.75 -6.81
N THR A 115 -0.44 -6.65 -7.04
CA THR A 115 -1.81 -6.49 -6.52
C THR A 115 -2.79 -6.13 -7.62
N LEU A 116 -4.04 -6.57 -7.47
CA LEU A 116 -5.16 -6.00 -8.21
C LEU A 116 -5.41 -4.59 -7.66
N HIS A 117 -5.35 -3.57 -8.54
CA HIS A 117 -5.33 -2.17 -8.11
C HIS A 117 -6.65 -1.69 -7.51
N SER A 118 -7.78 -2.23 -7.97
CA SER A 118 -9.11 -1.90 -7.47
C SER A 118 -10.13 -3.01 -7.73
N PRO A 119 -11.26 -3.05 -7.01
CA PRO A 119 -12.23 -4.17 -7.04
C PRO A 119 -13.26 -4.08 -8.18
N GLU A 120 -12.97 -3.40 -9.29
CA GLU A 120 -13.85 -3.38 -10.44
C GLU A 120 -13.93 -4.78 -11.06
N ASN A 121 -15.02 -5.07 -11.79
CA ASN A 121 -15.22 -6.31 -12.54
C ASN A 121 -15.01 -7.57 -11.68
N SER A 122 -15.84 -7.75 -10.66
CA SER A 122 -15.71 -8.93 -9.75
C SER A 122 -15.93 -10.27 -10.45
N GLU A 123 -16.60 -10.28 -11.58
CA GLU A 123 -16.76 -11.43 -12.47
C GLU A 123 -15.41 -11.98 -12.96
N ASP A 124 -14.39 -11.13 -13.06
CA ASP A 124 -13.08 -11.49 -13.57
C ASP A 124 -12.13 -11.99 -12.45
N TRP A 125 -12.53 -11.91 -11.19
CA TRP A 125 -11.62 -12.17 -10.08
C TRP A 125 -11.06 -13.60 -10.03
N ALA A 126 -11.82 -14.58 -10.48
CA ALA A 126 -11.34 -15.96 -10.53
C ALA A 126 -10.16 -16.10 -11.51
N GLU A 127 -10.29 -15.56 -12.72
CA GLU A 127 -9.22 -15.62 -13.72
C GLU A 127 -8.01 -14.75 -13.34
N ILE A 128 -8.25 -13.61 -12.69
CA ILE A 128 -7.17 -12.77 -12.13
C ILE A 128 -6.39 -13.53 -11.06
N LEU A 129 -7.09 -14.24 -10.17
CA LEU A 129 -6.47 -15.04 -9.13
C LEU A 129 -5.66 -16.20 -9.71
N ASP A 130 -6.21 -16.90 -10.71
CA ASP A 130 -5.50 -17.99 -11.40
C ASP A 130 -4.19 -17.46 -12.02
N ALA A 131 -4.23 -16.30 -12.69
CA ALA A 131 -3.04 -15.66 -13.22
C ALA A 131 -2.02 -15.31 -12.11
N PHE A 132 -2.47 -14.82 -10.95
CA PHE A 132 -1.59 -14.53 -9.82
C PHE A 132 -0.94 -15.79 -9.23
N LEU A 133 -1.67 -16.89 -9.17
CA LEU A 133 -1.15 -18.17 -8.69
C LEU A 133 -0.06 -18.72 -9.62
N ASP A 134 -0.29 -18.68 -10.93
CA ASP A 134 0.68 -19.15 -11.92
C ASP A 134 1.91 -18.24 -11.99
N LEU A 135 1.74 -16.90 -11.97
CA LEU A 135 2.85 -15.95 -11.91
C LEU A 135 3.70 -16.15 -10.64
N LYS A 136 3.08 -16.59 -9.55
CA LYS A 136 3.79 -16.92 -8.31
C LYS A 136 4.51 -18.26 -8.40
N GLU A 137 3.92 -19.27 -9.04
CA GLU A 137 4.57 -20.57 -9.30
C GLU A 137 5.77 -20.40 -10.23
N ASP A 138 5.63 -19.57 -11.26
CA ASP A 138 6.71 -19.19 -12.19
C ASP A 138 7.82 -18.34 -11.51
N GLY A 139 7.60 -17.87 -10.28
CA GLY A 139 8.54 -17.04 -9.54
C GLY A 139 8.61 -15.58 -10.00
N LYS A 140 7.75 -15.16 -10.93
CA LYS A 140 7.64 -13.76 -11.41
C LYS A 140 7.14 -12.81 -10.34
N ILE A 141 6.29 -13.32 -9.43
CA ILE A 141 5.86 -12.59 -8.22
C ILE A 141 6.09 -13.49 -6.99
N LYS A 142 6.50 -12.90 -5.87
CA LYS A 142 6.64 -13.67 -4.61
C LYS A 142 5.32 -13.77 -3.87
N ASN A 143 4.49 -12.76 -3.99
CA ASN A 143 3.20 -12.65 -3.32
C ASN A 143 2.25 -11.81 -4.13
N PHE A 144 0.95 -12.00 -3.86
CA PHE A 144 -0.10 -11.19 -4.44
C PHE A 144 -1.03 -10.63 -3.35
N GLY A 145 -1.83 -9.65 -3.74
CA GLY A 145 -2.83 -9.02 -2.89
C GLY A 145 -3.87 -8.24 -3.68
N VAL A 146 -4.67 -7.50 -2.94
CA VAL A 146 -5.75 -6.67 -3.48
C VAL A 146 -5.67 -5.26 -2.92
N SER A 147 -6.14 -4.28 -3.67
CA SER A 147 -6.13 -2.89 -3.29
C SER A 147 -7.54 -2.27 -3.43
N TYR A 148 -7.87 -1.32 -2.56
CA TYR A 148 -9.19 -0.67 -2.45
C TYR A 148 -10.37 -1.60 -2.14
N PHE A 149 -10.12 -2.83 -1.74
CA PHE A 149 -11.14 -3.76 -1.28
C PHE A 149 -11.68 -3.34 0.08
N ASP A 150 -12.99 -3.43 0.26
CA ASP A 150 -13.57 -3.39 1.59
C ASP A 150 -13.77 -4.81 2.16
N ALA A 151 -14.44 -4.92 3.31
CA ALA A 151 -14.64 -6.22 3.96
C ALA A 151 -15.58 -7.15 3.16
N GLU A 152 -16.52 -6.59 2.39
CA GLU A 152 -17.44 -7.36 1.53
C GLU A 152 -16.68 -7.90 0.31
N ASP A 153 -15.95 -7.00 -0.40
CA ASP A 153 -15.10 -7.37 -1.53
C ASP A 153 -14.07 -8.44 -1.12
N LEU A 154 -13.38 -8.23 0.01
CA LEU A 154 -12.38 -9.19 0.49
C LEU A 154 -13.02 -10.53 0.90
N SER A 155 -14.21 -10.51 1.48
CA SER A 155 -14.92 -11.74 1.85
C SER A 155 -15.32 -12.54 0.61
N GLU A 156 -15.80 -11.87 -0.44
CA GLU A 156 -16.16 -12.49 -1.72
C GLU A 156 -14.89 -13.06 -2.40
N TRP A 157 -13.82 -12.27 -2.52
CA TRP A 157 -12.53 -12.73 -3.03
C TRP A 157 -12.04 -13.99 -2.34
N LEU A 158 -12.14 -14.03 -1.01
CA LEU A 158 -11.68 -15.16 -0.19
C LEU A 158 -12.55 -16.43 -0.31
N THR A 159 -13.62 -16.41 -1.10
CA THR A 159 -14.37 -17.63 -1.46
C THR A 159 -13.75 -18.38 -2.64
N LEU A 160 -12.84 -17.75 -3.39
CA LEU A 160 -12.16 -18.35 -4.53
C LEU A 160 -11.06 -19.31 -4.07
N ASP A 161 -10.88 -20.41 -4.81
CA ASP A 161 -9.85 -21.41 -4.52
C ASP A 161 -8.44 -20.80 -4.71
N GLY A 162 -7.58 -20.90 -3.69
CA GLY A 162 -6.24 -20.30 -3.70
C GLY A 162 -6.17 -18.88 -3.13
N ALA A 163 -7.31 -18.19 -2.91
CA ALA A 163 -7.34 -16.84 -2.38
C ALA A 163 -6.85 -16.73 -0.93
N GLU A 164 -6.79 -17.85 -0.19
CA GLU A 164 -6.19 -17.89 1.17
C GLU A 164 -4.69 -17.53 1.16
N GLN A 165 -4.04 -17.55 -0.02
CA GLN A 165 -2.65 -17.12 -0.21
C GLN A 165 -2.49 -15.60 -0.34
N THR A 166 -3.58 -14.82 -0.35
CA THR A 166 -3.56 -13.36 -0.37
C THR A 166 -2.72 -12.83 0.80
N ALA A 167 -1.69 -12.06 0.49
CA ALA A 167 -0.72 -11.59 1.47
C ALA A 167 -1.10 -10.23 2.06
N VAL A 168 -1.66 -9.33 1.23
CA VAL A 168 -1.99 -7.96 1.62
C VAL A 168 -3.36 -7.53 1.10
N CYS A 169 -3.97 -6.62 1.83
CA CYS A 169 -5.10 -5.81 1.39
C CYS A 169 -4.73 -4.35 1.62
N GLU A 170 -4.75 -3.54 0.56
CA GLU A 170 -4.48 -2.12 0.66
C GLU A 170 -5.79 -1.34 0.80
N SER A 171 -5.85 -0.40 1.74
CA SER A 171 -7.05 0.40 2.00
C SER A 171 -6.71 1.81 2.48
N TYR A 172 -7.71 2.70 2.50
CA TYR A 172 -7.60 4.07 3.03
C TYR A 172 -7.64 4.15 4.56
N PHE A 173 -7.06 3.20 5.25
CA PHE A 173 -7.01 3.21 6.70
C PHE A 173 -6.09 4.31 7.23
N THR A 174 -6.64 5.35 7.83
CA THR A 174 -5.90 6.50 8.39
C THR A 174 -6.54 6.99 9.68
N LEU A 175 -5.83 7.86 10.43
CA LEU A 175 -6.40 8.51 11.61
C LEU A 175 -7.71 9.27 11.29
N ALA A 176 -7.83 9.86 10.10
CA ALA A 176 -9.03 10.57 9.65
C ALA A 176 -10.10 9.66 9.04
N ASN A 177 -9.73 8.45 8.59
CA ASN A 177 -10.64 7.44 8.06
C ASN A 177 -10.43 6.11 8.76
N ARG A 178 -11.23 5.85 9.78
CA ARG A 178 -11.11 4.71 10.68
C ARG A 178 -12.16 3.62 10.43
N THR A 179 -12.83 3.67 9.29
CA THR A 179 -13.93 2.74 8.95
C THR A 179 -13.46 1.29 8.98
N ASP A 180 -12.25 1.03 8.51
CA ASP A 180 -11.67 -0.32 8.41
C ASP A 180 -11.44 -1.00 9.77
N GLU A 181 -11.39 -0.24 10.87
CA GLU A 181 -11.29 -0.82 12.20
C GLU A 181 -12.53 -1.63 12.61
N CYS A 182 -13.67 -1.42 11.94
CA CYS A 182 -14.93 -2.05 12.32
C CYS A 182 -15.10 -3.44 11.70
N ASP A 183 -14.52 -3.66 10.52
CA ASP A 183 -14.77 -4.87 9.72
C ASP A 183 -13.51 -5.37 8.97
N LEU A 184 -12.90 -4.56 8.10
CA LEU A 184 -11.80 -5.00 7.23
C LEU A 184 -10.55 -5.41 8.02
N LEU A 185 -10.13 -4.61 9.00
CA LEU A 185 -8.95 -4.93 9.83
C LEU A 185 -9.13 -6.20 10.66
N PRO A 186 -10.29 -6.44 11.35
CA PRO A 186 -10.58 -7.74 11.98
C PRO A 186 -10.56 -8.91 10.99
N LEU A 187 -11.15 -8.75 9.80
CA LEU A 187 -11.15 -9.77 8.76
C LEU A 187 -9.72 -10.11 8.31
N CYS A 188 -8.94 -9.10 7.92
CA CYS A 188 -7.54 -9.27 7.53
C CYS A 188 -6.74 -10.02 8.60
N ARG A 189 -6.89 -9.64 9.88
CA ARG A 189 -6.21 -10.30 11.00
C ARG A 189 -6.61 -11.76 11.15
N SER A 190 -7.90 -12.07 11.02
CA SER A 190 -8.41 -13.46 11.14
C SER A 190 -7.86 -14.37 10.04
N LYS A 191 -7.60 -13.82 8.87
CA LYS A 191 -7.06 -14.53 7.70
C LYS A 191 -5.54 -14.44 7.58
N GLY A 192 -4.89 -13.67 8.45
CA GLY A 192 -3.45 -13.47 8.42
C GLY A 192 -2.97 -12.60 7.26
N ILE A 193 -3.87 -11.79 6.69
CA ILE A 193 -3.62 -10.80 5.64
C ILE A 193 -3.14 -9.51 6.32
N TYR A 194 -2.12 -8.85 5.75
CA TYR A 194 -1.69 -7.55 6.19
C TYR A 194 -2.58 -6.46 5.60
N LEU A 195 -3.10 -5.57 6.46
CA LEU A 195 -3.76 -4.35 6.01
C LEU A 195 -2.71 -3.27 5.81
N ILE A 196 -2.50 -2.85 4.56
CA ILE A 196 -1.60 -1.76 4.24
C ILE A 196 -2.43 -0.50 4.03
N SER A 197 -2.10 0.51 4.80
CA SER A 197 -2.73 1.80 4.63
C SER A 197 -2.10 2.57 3.48
N TYR A 198 -2.96 3.08 2.63
CA TYR A 198 -2.62 3.92 1.51
C TYR A 198 -3.13 5.36 1.75
N PRO A 199 -2.28 6.39 1.74
CA PRO A 199 -2.73 7.74 2.04
C PRO A 199 -3.39 8.43 0.84
N ARG A 200 -4.64 8.84 0.98
CA ARG A 200 -5.22 9.88 0.10
C ARG A 200 -4.76 11.25 0.59
N LEU A 201 -3.89 11.91 -0.17
CA LEU A 201 -3.26 13.19 0.20
C LEU A 201 -4.24 14.30 0.60
N ALA A 202 -5.38 14.41 -0.10
CA ALA A 202 -6.39 15.43 0.20
C ALA A 202 -7.03 15.26 1.59
N MET A 203 -7.22 14.04 2.07
CA MET A 203 -7.79 13.78 3.40
C MET A 203 -6.78 14.00 4.53
N TYR A 204 -5.48 13.84 4.26
CA TYR A 204 -4.43 14.11 5.24
C TYR A 204 -4.28 15.59 5.57
N GLN A 205 -4.35 16.46 4.57
CA GLN A 205 -4.09 17.90 4.77
C GLN A 205 -5.08 18.57 5.71
N THR A 206 -6.36 18.20 5.66
CA THR A 206 -7.40 18.72 6.53
C THR A 206 -7.26 18.23 7.97
N SER A 207 -6.90 16.96 8.16
CA SER A 207 -6.70 16.38 9.50
C SER A 207 -5.49 16.96 10.24
N PHE A 208 -4.44 17.37 9.51
CA PHE A 208 -3.25 17.99 10.12
C PHE A 208 -3.50 19.37 10.74
N GLN A 209 -4.63 19.98 10.45
CA GLN A 209 -5.04 21.24 11.10
C GLN A 209 -5.75 21.03 12.46
N ASP A 210 -6.04 19.78 12.83
CA ASP A 210 -6.71 19.46 14.09
C ASP A 210 -5.89 19.90 15.31
N SER A 211 -6.57 20.50 16.28
CA SER A 211 -5.92 21.09 17.47
C SER A 211 -5.30 20.04 18.40
N VAL A 212 -5.94 18.87 18.53
CA VAL A 212 -5.42 17.77 19.38
C VAL A 212 -4.16 17.21 18.77
N LEU A 213 -4.20 16.95 17.45
CA LEU A 213 -3.04 16.44 16.72
C LEU A 213 -1.86 17.41 16.75
N LYS A 214 -2.13 18.71 16.53
CA LYS A 214 -1.10 19.77 16.60
C LYS A 214 -0.48 19.90 17.99
N ARG A 215 -1.28 19.81 19.05
CA ARG A 215 -0.79 19.88 20.42
C ARG A 215 0.18 18.72 20.71
N ILE A 216 -0.24 17.48 20.44
CA ILE A 216 0.62 16.30 20.65
C ILE A 216 1.91 16.42 19.85
N ALA A 217 1.83 16.88 18.60
CA ALA A 217 3.00 17.09 17.75
C ALA A 217 3.96 18.14 18.32
N ALA A 218 3.43 19.28 18.80
CA ALA A 218 4.21 20.34 19.41
C ALA A 218 4.90 19.88 20.71
N ASP A 219 4.18 19.17 21.59
CA ASP A 219 4.72 18.63 22.85
C ASP A 219 5.88 17.65 22.62
N ARG A 220 5.96 17.03 21.43
CA ARG A 220 7.01 16.09 21.03
C ARG A 220 8.08 16.67 20.10
N GLY A 221 7.91 17.91 19.64
CA GLY A 221 8.83 18.53 18.68
C GLY A 221 8.83 17.87 17.30
N VAL A 222 7.69 17.29 16.88
CA VAL A 222 7.49 16.62 15.60
C VAL A 222 6.33 17.22 14.83
N THR A 223 6.10 16.78 13.59
CA THR A 223 4.99 17.26 12.77
C THR A 223 3.69 16.50 13.08
N PRO A 224 2.51 17.11 12.86
CA PRO A 224 1.22 16.41 12.95
C PRO A 224 1.15 15.15 12.06
N ALA A 225 1.77 15.19 10.88
CA ALA A 225 1.85 14.05 9.98
C ALA A 225 2.59 12.86 10.60
N GLN A 226 3.67 13.12 11.33
CA GLN A 226 4.42 12.08 12.04
C GLN A 226 3.59 11.44 13.15
N ILE A 227 2.81 12.22 13.89
CA ILE A 227 1.90 11.69 14.92
C ILE A 227 0.79 10.83 14.30
N ALA A 228 0.18 11.29 13.21
CA ALA A 228 -0.85 10.52 12.50
C ALA A 228 -0.29 9.19 11.97
N LEU A 229 0.92 9.21 11.42
CA LEU A 229 1.59 8.01 10.94
C LEU A 229 2.01 7.08 12.11
N ALA A 230 2.52 7.62 13.21
CA ALA A 230 2.85 6.83 14.40
C ALA A 230 1.61 6.15 15.00
N TRP A 231 0.46 6.84 15.02
CA TRP A 231 -0.81 6.24 15.41
C TRP A 231 -1.17 5.05 14.52
N GLN A 232 -1.04 5.20 13.21
CA GLN A 232 -1.33 4.16 12.24
C GLN A 232 -0.40 2.95 12.38
N LEU A 233 0.89 3.21 12.57
CA LEU A 233 1.90 2.17 12.78
C LEU A 233 1.77 1.47 14.15
N SER A 234 0.94 1.98 15.06
CA SER A 234 0.67 1.32 16.36
C SER A 234 -0.21 0.07 16.25
N PHE A 235 -0.89 -0.13 15.12
CA PHE A 235 -1.76 -1.28 14.92
C PHE A 235 -0.97 -2.52 14.50
N LYS A 236 -1.18 -3.64 15.19
CA LYS A 236 -0.58 -4.94 14.81
C LYS A 236 -1.21 -5.47 13.52
N GLY A 237 -0.40 -6.07 12.65
CA GLY A 237 -0.87 -6.63 11.38
C GLY A 237 -1.21 -5.58 10.33
N THR A 238 -0.67 -4.37 10.50
CA THR A 238 -0.82 -3.28 9.53
C THR A 238 0.53 -2.75 9.07
N GLY A 239 0.53 -2.09 7.93
CA GLY A 239 1.62 -1.29 7.41
C GLY A 239 1.09 0.02 6.85
N ALA A 240 1.99 0.88 6.40
CA ALA A 240 1.63 2.13 5.75
C ALA A 240 2.54 2.40 4.55
N PHE A 241 1.94 2.86 3.46
CA PHE A 241 2.68 3.54 2.41
C PHE A 241 2.63 5.05 2.64
N VAL A 242 3.70 5.75 2.33
CA VAL A 242 3.79 7.21 2.38
C VAL A 242 4.19 7.77 1.03
N ILE A 243 3.74 8.99 0.75
CA ILE A 243 4.05 9.74 -0.48
C ILE A 243 4.71 11.05 -0.04
N PRO A 244 6.02 11.07 0.22
CA PRO A 244 6.71 12.32 0.54
C PRO A 244 7.01 13.12 -0.73
N PHE A 245 6.97 14.46 -0.61
CA PHE A 245 7.26 15.40 -1.71
C PHE A 245 8.62 16.10 -1.56
N SER A 246 9.39 15.74 -0.52
CA SER A 246 10.71 16.31 -0.28
C SER A 246 11.58 15.36 0.55
N ARG A 247 12.90 15.53 0.48
CA ARG A 247 13.85 14.77 1.31
C ARG A 247 13.59 14.95 2.81
N ALA A 248 13.20 16.15 3.23
CA ALA A 248 12.84 16.44 4.62
C ALA A 248 11.61 15.65 5.08
N GLN A 249 10.56 15.57 4.24
CA GLN A 249 9.39 14.75 4.53
C GLN A 249 9.73 13.26 4.52
N THR A 250 10.59 12.81 3.59
CA THR A 250 11.04 11.41 3.54
C THR A 250 11.69 11.00 4.86
N GLN A 251 12.61 11.84 5.38
CA GLN A 251 13.25 11.61 6.67
C GLN A 251 12.23 11.63 7.81
N ALA A 252 11.36 12.65 7.86
CA ALA A 252 10.36 12.78 8.91
C ALA A 252 9.40 11.59 8.96
N PHE A 253 8.92 11.11 7.81
CA PHE A 253 8.05 9.94 7.75
C PHE A 253 8.80 8.66 8.18
N PHE A 254 10.04 8.49 7.77
CA PHE A 254 10.84 7.36 8.19
C PHE A 254 11.06 7.34 9.71
N ASP A 255 11.30 8.49 10.31
CA ASP A 255 11.50 8.64 11.77
C ASP A 255 10.23 8.42 12.57
N SER A 256 9.04 8.55 11.97
CA SER A 256 7.76 8.27 12.63
C SER A 256 7.68 6.86 13.23
N ARG A 257 8.42 5.90 12.70
CA ARG A 257 8.51 4.52 13.21
C ARG A 257 9.06 4.43 14.64
N ARG A 258 9.79 5.48 15.08
CA ARG A 258 10.41 5.56 16.41
C ARG A 258 9.50 6.26 17.43
N ILE A 259 8.36 6.81 16.98
CA ILE A 259 7.45 7.54 17.85
C ILE A 259 6.50 6.53 18.51
N GLU A 260 6.70 6.29 19.79
CA GLU A 260 5.78 5.55 20.64
C GLU A 260 4.80 6.52 21.28
N LEU A 261 3.53 6.45 20.89
CA LEU A 261 2.46 7.27 21.46
C LEU A 261 2.10 6.77 22.86
N LYS A 262 1.97 7.68 23.82
CA LYS A 262 1.57 7.37 25.18
C LYS A 262 0.07 6.98 25.23
N PRO A 263 -0.37 6.24 26.26
CA PRO A 263 -1.78 5.85 26.41
C PRO A 263 -2.76 7.02 26.40
N ASP A 264 -2.42 8.15 27.03
CA ASP A 264 -3.23 9.36 27.08
C ASP A 264 -3.30 10.06 25.72
N GLU A 265 -2.21 10.07 24.95
CA GLU A 265 -2.18 10.58 23.58
C GLU A 265 -3.03 9.73 22.64
N LEU A 266 -2.92 8.40 22.72
CA LEU A 266 -3.77 7.46 21.98
C LEU A 266 -5.24 7.66 22.34
N GLN A 267 -5.56 7.82 23.62
CA GLN A 267 -6.92 8.09 24.07
C GLN A 267 -7.46 9.41 23.51
N ALA A 268 -6.66 10.49 23.56
CA ALA A 268 -7.05 11.80 23.03
C ALA A 268 -7.28 11.74 21.50
N LEU A 269 -6.40 11.09 20.74
CA LEU A 269 -6.55 10.89 19.29
C LEU A 269 -7.78 10.04 18.99
N ASN A 270 -8.00 8.93 19.70
CA ASN A 270 -9.15 8.06 19.51
C ASN A 270 -10.48 8.72 19.85
N ALA A 271 -10.51 9.60 20.84
CA ALA A 271 -11.70 10.38 21.18
C ALA A 271 -12.00 11.45 20.13
N ARG A 272 -10.96 12.11 19.61
CA ARG A 272 -11.10 13.19 18.62
C ARG A 272 -11.45 12.66 17.23
N PHE A 273 -10.83 11.59 16.81
CA PHE A 273 -11.04 10.91 15.53
C PHE A 273 -11.83 9.62 15.79
N SER A 274 -13.12 9.76 16.05
CA SER A 274 -13.98 8.62 16.41
C SER A 274 -14.15 7.64 15.23
N ARG A 275 -14.36 6.36 15.57
CA ARG A 275 -14.70 5.33 14.58
C ARG A 275 -16.12 5.55 14.06
N PRO A 276 -16.33 5.78 12.77
CA PRO A 276 -17.67 5.77 12.22
C PRO A 276 -18.13 4.32 11.96
N CYS A 277 -18.50 3.59 13.01
CA CYS A 277 -19.10 2.24 12.85
C CYS A 277 -20.54 2.33 12.31
N LYS A 278 -20.77 3.10 11.26
CA LYS A 278 -22.03 3.15 10.50
C LYS A 278 -21.86 2.36 9.20
N LYS A 279 -22.96 1.77 8.71
CA LYS A 279 -23.01 1.05 7.42
C LYS A 279 -22.21 1.80 6.37
N ARG A 280 -21.27 1.10 5.75
CA ARG A 280 -20.53 1.61 4.58
C ARG A 280 -21.49 1.91 3.44
N ILE A 281 -21.12 2.85 2.61
CA ILE A 281 -21.72 3.07 1.29
C ILE A 281 -21.54 1.78 0.47
N SER A 282 -22.60 1.29 -0.12
CA SER A 282 -22.57 0.04 -0.91
C SER A 282 -21.61 0.13 -2.10
N ARG A 283 -21.17 -1.03 -2.62
CA ARG A 283 -20.29 -1.14 -3.81
C ARG A 283 -20.76 -0.28 -4.97
N GLY A 284 -22.08 -0.26 -5.25
CA GLY A 284 -22.68 0.55 -6.32
C GLY A 284 -22.57 2.06 -6.12
N GLU A 285 -22.65 2.54 -4.87
CA GLU A 285 -22.54 3.97 -4.56
C GLU A 285 -21.09 4.47 -4.59
N ARG A 286 -20.11 3.58 -4.37
CA ARG A 286 -18.67 3.91 -4.48
C ARG A 286 -18.20 4.06 -5.92
N ARG A 287 -18.72 3.23 -6.85
CA ARG A 287 -18.45 3.32 -8.30
C ARG A 287 -18.91 4.63 -8.92
N ALA A 288 -19.91 5.31 -8.33
CA ALA A 288 -20.43 6.59 -8.80
C ALA A 288 -19.63 7.82 -8.32
N SER A 289 -18.60 7.64 -7.48
CA SER A 289 -17.84 8.73 -6.85
C SER A 289 -16.34 8.75 -7.18
N VAL A 290 -15.91 7.98 -8.19
CA VAL A 290 -14.52 7.95 -8.71
C VAL A 290 -14.41 8.74 -10.01
#